data_2df3c44b7f729430b7f5facab7b078c7
#
_entry.id   2df3c44b7f729430b7f5facab7b078c7
#
_cell.length_a   1.000
_cell.length_b   1.000
_cell.length_c   1.000
_cell.angle_alpha   90.00
_cell.angle_beta   90.00
_cell.angle_gamma   90.00
#
_symmetry.space_group_name_H-M   'P 1'
#
loop_
_entity.id
_entity.type
_entity.pdbx_description
1 polymer ?
#
loop_
_entity_poly.entity_id
_entity_poly.type
_entity_poly.pdbx_seq_one_letter_code
_entity_poly.pdbx_strand_id
1 'polypeptide(L)'
;MIFFNKKEKDLNDQFLNKGYIIKKVESKKSLNFILNLIKNNSNKLIKKKIKKINLNHFHKNISFNNLNEIRLKLINLINSDNKIKNHYFNLARESVYALCGNELMMQKKLNLSIQLPNDKTSLLPVHSDVWSGDSAYELNLWIPLVDCYKTKSMYILPPSKYNK
;
A
#
# COMPACT_ATOMS: atom_id res chain seq x y z
N MET A 1 35.02 -7.78 -5.52
CA MET A 1 34.25 -8.52 -4.49
C MET A 1 32.77 -8.22 -4.74
N ILE A 2 31.95 -9.20 -5.07
CA ILE A 2 30.55 -8.99 -5.35
C ILE A 2 29.80 -9.15 -4.02
N PHE A 3 29.31 -8.04 -3.44
CA PHE A 3 28.59 -8.04 -2.16
C PHE A 3 27.11 -8.47 -2.30
N PHE A 4 26.60 -8.51 -3.54
CA PHE A 4 25.21 -8.89 -3.82
C PHE A 4 25.13 -10.30 -4.38
N ASN A 5 24.18 -11.08 -3.92
CA ASN A 5 23.86 -12.33 -4.58
C ASN A 5 23.09 -12.06 -5.90
N LYS A 6 23.00 -13.07 -6.76
CA LYS A 6 22.36 -12.93 -8.08
C LYS A 6 20.91 -12.42 -7.98
N LYS A 7 20.14 -12.93 -7.01
CA LYS A 7 18.73 -12.56 -6.81
C LYS A 7 18.58 -11.09 -6.42
N GLU A 8 19.46 -10.58 -5.58
CA GLU A 8 19.48 -9.17 -5.17
C GLU A 8 19.84 -8.26 -6.33
N LYS A 9 20.83 -8.65 -7.12
CA LYS A 9 21.23 -7.93 -8.33
C LYS A 9 20.08 -7.86 -9.33
N ASP A 10 19.45 -9.00 -9.65
CA ASP A 10 18.32 -9.07 -10.59
C ASP A 10 17.15 -8.19 -10.14
N LEU A 11 16.88 -8.15 -8.83
CA LEU A 11 15.83 -7.32 -8.24
C LEU A 11 16.17 -5.83 -8.37
N ASN A 12 17.39 -5.45 -8.07
CA ASN A 12 17.87 -4.07 -8.19
C ASN A 12 17.84 -3.60 -9.64
N ASP A 13 18.35 -4.39 -10.58
CA ASP A 13 18.35 -4.07 -12.00
C ASP A 13 16.91 -3.91 -12.53
N GLN A 14 15.99 -4.77 -12.09
CA GLN A 14 14.56 -4.62 -12.42
C GLN A 14 13.99 -3.31 -11.89
N PHE A 15 14.30 -2.95 -10.64
CA PHE A 15 13.80 -1.71 -10.02
C PHE A 15 14.35 -0.47 -10.73
N LEU A 16 15.65 -0.41 -10.98
CA LEU A 16 16.28 0.71 -11.68
C LEU A 16 15.73 0.91 -13.09
N ASN A 17 15.48 -0.17 -13.82
CA ASN A 17 14.98 -0.09 -15.19
C ASN A 17 13.49 0.27 -15.28
N LYS A 18 12.66 -0.21 -14.35
CA LYS A 18 11.20 -0.06 -14.40
C LYS A 18 10.64 0.99 -13.45
N GLY A 19 11.38 1.35 -12.40
CA GLY A 19 10.89 2.20 -11.31
C GLY A 19 9.96 1.48 -10.33
N TYR A 20 9.69 0.19 -10.54
CA TYR A 20 8.83 -0.60 -9.67
C TYR A 20 9.10 -2.09 -9.78
N ILE A 21 8.64 -2.84 -8.76
CA ILE A 21 8.64 -4.29 -8.73
C ILE A 21 7.25 -4.77 -8.32
N ILE A 22 6.72 -5.77 -9.04
CA ILE A 22 5.49 -6.46 -8.66
C ILE A 22 5.84 -7.88 -8.23
N LYS A 23 5.54 -8.20 -6.98
CA LYS A 23 5.81 -9.52 -6.39
C LYS A 23 4.65 -10.00 -5.54
N LYS A 24 4.59 -11.29 -5.31
CA LYS A 24 3.74 -11.87 -4.26
C LYS A 24 4.28 -11.44 -2.90
N VAL A 25 3.39 -11.20 -1.93
CA VAL A 25 3.78 -10.91 -0.56
C VAL A 25 4.64 -12.03 0.02
N GLU A 26 5.66 -11.67 0.78
CA GLU A 26 6.61 -12.62 1.37
C GLU A 26 6.00 -13.33 2.60
N SER A 27 5.06 -12.67 3.30
CA SER A 27 4.37 -13.22 4.47
C SER A 27 2.85 -13.23 4.32
N LYS A 28 2.28 -14.39 3.98
CA LYS A 28 0.82 -14.58 3.98
C LYS A 28 0.21 -14.39 5.37
N LYS A 29 0.92 -14.76 6.44
CA LYS A 29 0.50 -14.53 7.83
C LYS A 29 0.30 -13.04 8.10
N SER A 30 1.24 -12.22 7.68
CA SER A 30 1.18 -10.76 7.86
C SER A 30 0.07 -10.14 7.02
N LEU A 31 -0.12 -10.58 5.77
CA LEU A 31 -1.24 -10.13 4.95
C LEU A 31 -2.59 -10.44 5.61
N ASN A 32 -2.76 -11.67 6.10
CA ASN A 32 -3.99 -12.08 6.78
C ASN A 32 -4.25 -11.27 8.05
N PHE A 33 -3.20 -10.95 8.82
CA PHE A 33 -3.31 -10.08 9.99
C PHE A 33 -3.86 -8.71 9.59
N ILE A 34 -3.24 -8.06 8.59
CA ILE A 34 -3.64 -6.73 8.12
C ILE A 34 -5.08 -6.74 7.59
N LEU A 35 -5.43 -7.73 6.76
CA LEU A 35 -6.78 -7.87 6.22
C LEU A 35 -7.82 -8.04 7.33
N ASN A 36 -7.53 -8.84 8.35
CA ASN A 36 -8.44 -9.05 9.48
C ASN A 36 -8.58 -7.80 10.33
N LEU A 37 -7.47 -7.10 10.60
CA LEU A 37 -7.48 -5.84 11.34
C LEU A 37 -8.36 -4.80 10.65
N ILE A 38 -8.19 -4.63 9.34
CA ILE A 38 -8.98 -3.68 8.55
C ILE A 38 -10.45 -4.09 8.49
N LYS A 39 -10.77 -5.36 8.23
CA LYS A 39 -12.15 -5.87 8.20
C LYS A 39 -12.86 -5.68 9.53
N ASN A 40 -12.19 -6.01 10.65
CA ASN A 40 -12.78 -5.90 11.98
C ASN A 40 -13.06 -4.45 12.36
N ASN A 41 -12.13 -3.54 12.08
CA ASN A 41 -12.33 -2.12 12.34
C ASN A 41 -13.36 -1.50 11.39
N SER A 42 -13.40 -1.91 10.14
CA SER A 42 -14.44 -1.50 9.20
C SER A 42 -15.83 -1.91 9.68
N ASN A 43 -15.99 -3.15 10.17
CA ASN A 43 -17.27 -3.62 10.73
C ASN A 43 -17.75 -2.79 11.93
N LYS A 44 -16.81 -2.33 12.79
CA LYS A 44 -17.15 -1.46 13.92
C LYS A 44 -17.63 -0.08 13.50
N LEU A 45 -17.05 0.47 12.43
CA LEU A 45 -17.37 1.83 11.94
C LEU A 45 -18.64 1.87 11.09
N ILE A 46 -18.94 0.79 10.36
CA ILE A 46 -20.12 0.71 9.52
C ILE A 46 -21.29 0.28 10.40
N LYS A 47 -22.26 1.19 10.62
CA LYS A 47 -23.44 0.97 11.48
C LYS A 47 -24.37 -0.16 11.02
N LYS A 48 -24.18 -0.73 9.82
CA LYS A 48 -24.94 -1.88 9.34
C LYS A 48 -24.41 -3.16 9.98
N LYS A 49 -25.30 -3.99 10.54
CA LYS A 49 -24.96 -5.34 11.05
C LYS A 49 -24.56 -6.27 9.90
N ILE A 50 -23.30 -6.17 9.46
CA ILE A 50 -22.74 -7.02 8.41
C ILE A 50 -21.97 -8.14 9.11
N LYS A 51 -22.37 -9.40 8.90
CA LYS A 51 -21.67 -10.56 9.50
C LYS A 51 -20.19 -10.62 9.10
N LYS A 52 -19.85 -10.27 7.85
CA LYS A 52 -18.48 -10.28 7.34
C LYS A 52 -18.34 -9.29 6.19
N ILE A 53 -17.48 -8.28 6.36
CA ILE A 53 -17.23 -7.30 5.30
C ILE A 53 -16.37 -7.89 4.19
N ASN A 54 -16.80 -7.71 2.94
CA ASN A 54 -15.99 -8.00 1.76
C ASN A 54 -15.39 -6.68 1.26
N LEU A 55 -14.07 -6.56 1.30
CA LEU A 55 -13.38 -5.34 0.89
C LEU A 55 -13.59 -5.02 -0.59
N ASN A 56 -13.75 -6.02 -1.47
CA ASN A 56 -14.08 -5.80 -2.88
C ASN A 56 -15.45 -5.11 -3.09
N HIS A 57 -16.33 -5.21 -2.10
CA HIS A 57 -17.66 -4.59 -2.10
C HIS A 57 -17.80 -3.52 -1.02
N PHE A 58 -16.68 -2.97 -0.56
CA PHE A 58 -16.68 -1.96 0.51
C PHE A 58 -17.54 -0.74 0.15
N HIS A 59 -17.49 -0.31 -1.10
CA HIS A 59 -18.29 0.79 -1.65
C HIS A 59 -19.82 0.63 -1.48
N LYS A 60 -20.33 -0.60 -1.34
CA LYS A 60 -21.77 -0.84 -1.11
C LYS A 60 -22.22 -0.49 0.31
N ASN A 61 -21.30 -0.27 1.21
CA ASN A 61 -21.54 -0.09 2.64
C ASN A 61 -21.28 1.32 3.15
N ILE A 62 -20.65 2.16 2.34
CA ILE A 62 -20.33 3.55 2.68
C ILE A 62 -20.81 4.50 1.59
N SER A 63 -21.15 5.71 1.98
CA SER A 63 -21.50 6.81 1.07
C SER A 63 -20.30 7.73 0.86
N PHE A 64 -20.33 8.51 -0.22
CA PHE A 64 -19.31 9.54 -0.49
C PHE A 64 -19.18 10.53 0.67
N ASN A 65 -20.30 10.96 1.25
CA ASN A 65 -20.33 11.95 2.33
C ASN A 65 -19.58 11.46 3.59
N ASN A 66 -19.55 10.14 3.83
CA ASN A 66 -18.91 9.55 5.00
C ASN A 66 -17.53 8.96 4.71
N LEU A 67 -17.10 8.95 3.45
CA LEU A 67 -15.87 8.29 3.02
C LEU A 67 -14.65 8.81 3.77
N ASN A 68 -14.47 10.11 3.81
CA ASN A 68 -13.29 10.73 4.43
C ASN A 68 -13.25 10.47 5.94
N GLU A 69 -14.38 10.59 6.62
CA GLU A 69 -14.49 10.31 8.04
C GLU A 69 -14.13 8.86 8.36
N ILE A 70 -14.70 7.92 7.61
CA ILE A 70 -14.44 6.49 7.78
C ILE A 70 -12.98 6.18 7.50
N ARG A 71 -12.41 6.75 6.44
CA ARG A 71 -10.98 6.58 6.09
C ARG A 71 -10.08 7.04 7.20
N LEU A 72 -10.26 8.24 7.73
CA LEU A 72 -9.45 8.79 8.81
C LEU A 72 -9.58 7.98 10.10
N LYS A 73 -10.79 7.55 10.45
CA LYS A 73 -11.02 6.67 11.59
C LYS A 73 -10.32 5.31 11.41
N LEU A 74 -10.41 4.71 10.22
CA LEU A 74 -9.70 3.46 9.93
C LEU A 74 -8.19 3.63 10.03
N ILE A 75 -7.62 4.68 9.45
CA ILE A 75 -6.19 4.97 9.53
C ILE A 75 -5.75 5.05 11.01
N ASN A 76 -6.49 5.76 11.84
CA ASN A 76 -6.17 5.87 13.26
C ASN A 76 -6.28 4.52 13.98
N LEU A 77 -7.33 3.75 13.72
CA LEU A 77 -7.55 2.44 14.35
C LEU A 77 -6.51 1.39 13.95
N ILE A 78 -6.09 1.34 12.68
CA ILE A 78 -5.04 0.41 12.26
C ILE A 78 -3.67 0.81 12.83
N ASN A 79 -3.40 2.11 12.92
CA ASN A 79 -2.13 2.59 13.46
C ASN A 79 -2.06 2.58 15.00
N SER A 80 -3.18 2.38 15.69
CA SER A 80 -3.17 2.13 17.15
C SER A 80 -2.73 0.72 17.53
N ASP A 81 -2.74 -0.22 16.57
CA ASP A 81 -2.20 -1.56 16.79
C ASP A 81 -0.67 -1.54 16.69
N ASN A 82 0.01 -1.89 17.78
CA ASN A 82 1.47 -1.85 17.86
C ASN A 82 2.20 -2.87 16.97
N LYS A 83 1.49 -3.87 16.45
CA LYS A 83 2.04 -4.93 15.58
C LYS A 83 1.92 -4.59 14.10
N ILE A 84 1.09 -3.60 13.73
CA ILE A 84 0.76 -3.32 12.32
C ILE A 84 2.00 -3.03 11.48
N LYS A 85 2.95 -2.25 11.98
CA LYS A 85 4.17 -1.90 11.27
C LYS A 85 5.04 -3.11 10.96
N ASN A 86 5.22 -4.00 11.95
CA ASN A 86 5.98 -5.22 11.77
C ASN A 86 5.33 -6.15 10.73
N HIS A 87 4.00 -6.27 10.76
CA HIS A 87 3.29 -7.04 9.76
C HIS A 87 3.38 -6.40 8.37
N TYR A 88 3.28 -5.09 8.28
CA TYR A 88 3.41 -4.38 7.01
C TYR A 88 4.82 -4.56 6.44
N PHE A 89 5.87 -4.34 7.22
CA PHE A 89 7.25 -4.55 6.82
C PHE A 89 7.51 -6.00 6.34
N ASN A 90 6.99 -7.00 7.06
CA ASN A 90 7.16 -8.41 6.70
C ASN A 90 6.46 -8.83 5.39
N LEU A 91 5.65 -7.95 4.77
CA LEU A 91 5.08 -8.24 3.46
C LEU A 91 6.12 -8.20 2.34
N ALA A 92 7.21 -7.45 2.52
CA ALA A 92 8.26 -7.25 1.51
C ALA A 92 9.67 -7.13 2.11
N ARG A 93 9.92 -7.69 3.28
CA ARG A 93 11.14 -7.54 4.07
C ARG A 93 12.41 -7.80 3.28
N GLU A 94 12.50 -8.96 2.60
CA GLU A 94 13.68 -9.32 1.81
C GLU A 94 13.87 -8.38 0.63
N SER A 95 12.78 -8.00 -0.02
CA SER A 95 12.82 -7.06 -1.15
C SER A 95 13.28 -5.67 -0.72
N VAL A 96 12.80 -5.19 0.42
CA VAL A 96 13.21 -3.89 0.97
C VAL A 96 14.69 -3.91 1.37
N TYR A 97 15.14 -4.97 2.02
CA TYR A 97 16.56 -5.12 2.34
C TYR A 97 17.46 -5.17 1.10
N ALA A 98 17.03 -5.86 0.05
CA ALA A 98 17.80 -5.96 -1.19
C ALA A 98 17.90 -4.60 -1.93
N LEU A 99 16.91 -3.73 -1.80
CA LEU A 99 16.87 -2.44 -2.49
C LEU A 99 17.45 -1.29 -1.67
N CYS A 100 17.29 -1.30 -0.36
CA CYS A 100 17.62 -0.17 0.51
C CYS A 100 18.69 -0.49 1.55
N GLY A 101 19.09 -1.76 1.69
CA GLY A 101 19.97 -2.18 2.77
C GLY A 101 19.22 -2.41 4.09
N ASN A 102 19.95 -2.52 5.19
CA ASN A 102 19.43 -2.89 6.51
C ASN A 102 19.26 -1.68 7.46
N GLU A 103 19.78 -0.53 7.12
CA GLU A 103 19.60 0.72 7.87
C GLU A 103 18.38 1.46 7.36
N LEU A 104 17.22 1.12 7.91
CA LEU A 104 15.92 1.58 7.41
C LEU A 104 15.19 2.44 8.44
N MET A 105 14.60 3.51 7.94
CA MET A 105 13.59 4.27 8.65
C MET A 105 12.21 4.03 8.02
N MET A 106 11.19 3.94 8.85
CA MET A 106 9.82 3.76 8.38
C MET A 106 8.95 4.92 8.88
N GLN A 107 8.06 5.39 8.02
CA GLN A 107 7.12 6.44 8.40
C GLN A 107 6.30 6.06 9.65
N LYS A 108 5.94 7.07 10.44
CA LYS A 108 5.27 6.88 11.73
C LYS A 108 3.89 6.24 11.59
N LYS A 109 3.15 6.55 10.54
CA LYS A 109 1.78 6.05 10.29
C LYS A 109 1.69 5.41 8.92
N LEU A 110 1.01 4.29 8.82
CA LEU A 110 0.62 3.70 7.54
C LEU A 110 -0.60 4.44 6.99
N ASN A 111 -0.58 4.72 5.71
CA ASN A 111 -1.70 5.29 4.99
C ASN A 111 -2.64 4.20 4.46
N LEU A 112 -3.91 4.54 4.32
CA LEU A 112 -4.93 3.70 3.72
C LEU A 112 -5.70 4.52 2.69
N SER A 113 -5.59 4.15 1.42
CA SER A 113 -6.38 4.73 0.35
C SER A 113 -7.69 3.94 0.19
N ILE A 114 -8.80 4.65 0.14
CA ILE A 114 -10.11 4.09 -0.15
C ILE A 114 -10.72 4.92 -1.27
N GLN A 115 -10.94 4.29 -2.41
CA GLN A 115 -11.56 4.94 -3.58
C GLN A 115 -12.89 4.27 -3.89
N LEU A 116 -13.91 5.06 -4.11
CA LEU A 116 -15.24 4.58 -4.50
C LEU A 116 -15.40 4.61 -6.03
N PRO A 117 -16.26 3.76 -6.61
CA PRO A 117 -16.61 3.84 -8.01
C PRO A 117 -17.16 5.24 -8.37
N ASN A 118 -16.71 5.79 -9.50
CA ASN A 118 -17.12 7.11 -9.99
C ASN A 118 -16.73 8.30 -9.10
N ASP A 119 -15.91 8.09 -8.08
CA ASP A 119 -15.39 9.17 -7.24
C ASP A 119 -14.17 9.83 -7.89
N LYS A 120 -14.37 11.03 -8.43
CA LYS A 120 -13.30 11.84 -9.01
C LYS A 120 -12.52 12.63 -7.95
N THR A 121 -13.08 12.81 -6.76
CA THR A 121 -12.48 13.63 -5.69
C THR A 121 -11.35 12.91 -4.95
N SER A 122 -11.36 11.59 -4.97
CA SER A 122 -10.31 10.74 -4.38
C SER A 122 -9.21 10.34 -5.37
N LEU A 123 -9.29 10.78 -6.63
CA LEU A 123 -8.26 10.52 -7.62
C LEU A 123 -7.08 11.49 -7.38
N LEU A 124 -5.90 10.92 -7.22
CA LEU A 124 -4.68 11.70 -7.23
C LEU A 124 -4.30 11.99 -8.69
N PRO A 125 -3.97 13.24 -9.03
CA PRO A 125 -3.38 13.56 -10.33
C PRO A 125 -2.03 12.85 -10.48
N VAL A 126 -1.50 12.83 -11.71
CA VAL A 126 -0.13 12.36 -11.94
C VAL A 126 0.81 13.22 -11.10
N HIS A 127 1.61 12.59 -10.26
CA HIS A 127 2.53 13.25 -9.34
C HIS A 127 3.75 12.36 -9.09
N SER A 128 4.76 12.97 -8.52
CA SER A 128 5.86 12.28 -7.86
C SER A 128 5.85 12.70 -6.39
N ASP A 129 6.06 11.77 -5.48
CA ASP A 129 6.05 12.04 -4.03
C ASP A 129 7.12 13.08 -3.66
N VAL A 130 8.25 13.10 -4.37
CA VAL A 130 9.30 14.11 -4.24
C VAL A 130 8.80 15.54 -4.49
N TRP A 131 7.80 15.72 -5.35
CA TRP A 131 7.21 17.05 -5.59
C TRP A 131 6.42 17.56 -4.38
N SER A 132 5.99 16.66 -3.52
CA SER A 132 5.29 16.96 -2.26
C SER A 132 6.22 17.11 -1.07
N GLY A 133 7.54 16.98 -1.27
CA GLY A 133 8.56 17.15 -0.24
C GLY A 133 9.05 15.83 0.39
N ASP A 134 8.62 14.69 -0.13
CA ASP A 134 9.13 13.40 0.30
C ASP A 134 10.57 13.17 -0.19
N SER A 135 11.29 12.29 0.49
CA SER A 135 12.68 12.00 0.16
C SER A 135 12.83 11.30 -1.18
N ALA A 136 13.83 11.70 -1.98
CA ALA A 136 14.21 10.99 -3.20
C ALA A 136 14.72 9.55 -2.93
N TYR A 137 15.03 9.23 -1.68
CA TYR A 137 15.46 7.90 -1.23
C TYR A 137 14.33 7.09 -0.60
N GLU A 138 13.09 7.57 -0.72
CA GLU A 138 11.92 6.85 -0.22
C GLU A 138 11.57 5.67 -1.13
N LEU A 139 11.30 4.52 -0.52
CA LEU A 139 10.74 3.36 -1.18
C LEU A 139 9.30 3.15 -0.74
N ASN A 140 8.36 3.30 -1.66
CA ASN A 140 6.96 3.08 -1.39
C ASN A 140 6.58 1.60 -1.52
N LEU A 141 6.07 1.02 -0.43
CA LEU A 141 5.45 -0.30 -0.46
C LEU A 141 3.93 -0.14 -0.60
N TRP A 142 3.38 -0.50 -1.75
CA TRP A 142 1.95 -0.46 -2.01
C TRP A 142 1.35 -1.85 -2.01
N ILE A 143 0.30 -2.06 -1.18
CA ILE A 143 -0.34 -3.35 -1.00
C ILE A 143 -1.82 -3.25 -1.35
N PRO A 144 -2.29 -3.87 -2.44
CA PRO A 144 -3.71 -3.96 -2.73
C PRO A 144 -4.41 -4.89 -1.74
N LEU A 145 -5.48 -4.40 -1.13
CA LEU A 145 -6.32 -5.18 -0.20
C LEU A 145 -7.59 -5.72 -0.89
N VAL A 146 -7.70 -5.48 -2.18
CA VAL A 146 -8.80 -5.85 -3.06
C VAL A 146 -8.24 -6.32 -4.40
N ASP A 147 -9.06 -7.00 -5.19
CA ASP A 147 -8.67 -7.39 -6.55
C ASP A 147 -8.47 -6.15 -7.42
N CYS A 148 -7.27 -6.02 -8.01
CA CYS A 148 -6.91 -4.92 -8.90
C CYS A 148 -6.99 -5.35 -10.35
N TYR A 149 -7.79 -4.62 -11.13
CA TYR A 149 -7.95 -4.84 -12.57
C TYR A 149 -8.48 -3.58 -13.25
N LYS A 150 -8.11 -3.37 -14.52
CA LYS A 150 -8.53 -2.20 -15.34
C LYS A 150 -8.27 -0.90 -14.56
N THR A 151 -9.29 -0.05 -14.44
CA THR A 151 -9.21 1.24 -13.72
C THR A 151 -9.14 1.11 -12.20
N LYS A 152 -9.37 -0.06 -11.63
CA LYS A 152 -9.22 -0.36 -10.20
C LYS A 152 -7.76 -0.75 -9.91
N SER A 153 -6.83 0.15 -10.21
CA SER A 153 -5.40 -0.11 -10.13
C SER A 153 -4.63 1.20 -9.99
N MET A 154 -3.35 1.10 -9.72
CA MET A 154 -2.41 2.21 -9.75
C MET A 154 -1.65 2.23 -11.08
N TYR A 155 -1.39 3.40 -11.62
CA TYR A 155 -0.57 3.60 -12.79
C TYR A 155 0.78 4.16 -12.38
N ILE A 156 1.86 3.59 -12.93
CA ILE A 156 3.21 4.07 -12.70
C ILE A 156 3.84 4.36 -14.07
N LEU A 157 4.38 5.57 -14.22
CA LEU A 157 5.17 5.93 -15.39
C LEU A 157 6.59 5.39 -15.20
N PRO A 158 7.10 4.52 -16.07
CA PRO A 158 8.46 4.00 -15.94
C PRO A 158 9.50 5.08 -16.27
N PRO A 159 10.71 5.04 -15.69
CA PRO A 159 11.78 6.03 -15.93
C PRO A 159 12.09 6.25 -17.42
N SER A 160 12.06 5.20 -18.22
CA SER A 160 12.28 5.27 -19.69
C SER A 160 11.27 6.14 -20.44
N LYS A 161 10.22 6.60 -19.78
CA LYS A 161 9.17 7.45 -20.35
C LYS A 161 9.16 8.89 -19.80
N TYR A 162 10.08 9.24 -18.89
CA TYR A 162 10.11 10.57 -18.26
C TYR A 162 10.46 11.70 -19.23
N ASN A 163 11.22 11.40 -20.29
CA ASN A 163 11.75 12.40 -21.24
C ASN A 163 11.03 12.40 -22.61
N LYS A 164 9.76 12.06 -22.65
CA LYS A 164 8.98 12.10 -23.89
C LYS A 164 7.85 13.13 -23.82
#